data_114da4d1dee093747f4b55137f1fca54
#
_entry.id   114da4d1dee093747f4b55137f1fca54
#
_cell.length_a   1.000
_cell.length_b   1.000
_cell.length_c   1.000
_cell.angle_alpha   90.00
_cell.angle_beta   90.00
_cell.angle_gamma   90.00
#
_symmetry.space_group_name_H-M   'P 1'
#
loop_
_entity.id
_entity.type
_entity.pdbx_description
1 polymer ?
#
loop_
_entity_poly.entity_id
_entity_poly.type
_entity_poly.pdbx_seq_one_letter_code
_entity_poly.pdbx_strand_id
1 'polypeptide(L)'
;VLTFEPMPKMYFNKSIKNFRISNQKQKINLLKKLKVDFVITKKFDKNFSKIKSTDFIKNIIKKKLKAKFIFVSNNFRFGNKREGDVKQLIKYEKKFNYKIIKPKPLLIKKKNSLIFFDKILFTKRQIR
;
A
#
# COMPACT_ATOMS: atom_id res chain seq x y z
N VAL A 1 -1.53 2.32 -9.17
CA VAL A 1 -1.52 1.67 -7.85
C VAL A 1 -0.58 0.48 -7.86
N LEU A 2 0.29 0.34 -6.84
CA LEU A 2 1.11 -0.84 -6.63
C LEU A 2 0.43 -1.75 -5.59
N THR A 3 0.27 -3.02 -5.92
CA THR A 3 -0.30 -4.04 -5.04
C THR A 3 0.53 -5.32 -5.09
N PHE A 4 0.34 -6.22 -4.11
CA PHE A 4 1.13 -7.45 -3.96
C PHE A 4 0.23 -8.68 -3.94
N GLU A 5 0.73 -9.76 -4.56
CA GLU A 5 0.06 -11.06 -4.57
C GLU A 5 1.09 -12.18 -4.38
N PRO A 6 0.94 -13.07 -3.37
CA PRO A 6 0.00 -12.94 -2.25
C PRO A 6 0.24 -11.67 -1.43
N MET A 7 -0.72 -11.30 -0.59
CA MET A 7 -0.49 -10.20 0.36
C MET A 7 0.66 -10.55 1.30
N PRO A 8 1.55 -9.60 1.66
CA PRO A 8 2.69 -9.87 2.55
C PRO A 8 2.32 -10.61 3.84
N LYS A 9 1.20 -10.23 4.47
CA LYS A 9 0.71 -10.89 5.69
C LYS A 9 0.39 -12.37 5.46
N MET A 10 -0.21 -12.73 4.32
CA MET A 10 -0.53 -14.11 3.96
C MET A 10 0.71 -14.90 3.53
N TYR A 11 1.69 -14.22 2.94
CA TYR A 11 2.96 -14.84 2.57
C TYR A 11 3.75 -15.32 3.80
N PHE A 12 3.84 -14.47 4.84
CA PHE A 12 4.59 -14.80 6.06
C PHE A 12 3.82 -15.70 7.03
N ASN A 13 2.50 -15.70 6.97
CA ASN A 13 1.69 -16.55 7.84
C ASN A 13 0.65 -17.30 7.00
N LYS A 14 1.01 -18.55 6.66
CA LYS A 14 0.18 -19.44 5.84
C LYS A 14 -1.08 -19.95 6.57
N SER A 15 -1.10 -19.89 7.89
CA SER A 15 -2.27 -20.32 8.69
C SER A 15 -3.40 -19.25 8.69
N ILE A 16 -3.09 -18.04 8.26
CA ILE A 16 -4.10 -16.98 8.17
C ILE A 16 -5.08 -17.30 7.04
N LYS A 17 -6.33 -17.56 7.39
CA LYS A 17 -7.43 -17.68 6.42
C LYS A 17 -7.53 -16.40 5.59
N ASN A 18 -8.07 -16.52 4.39
CA ASN A 18 -8.27 -15.36 3.51
C ASN A 18 -9.22 -14.35 4.16
N PHE A 19 -8.67 -13.22 4.60
CA PHE A 19 -9.41 -12.13 5.25
C PHE A 19 -9.76 -10.99 4.26
N ARG A 20 -9.60 -11.23 2.97
CA ARG A 20 -9.88 -10.22 1.94
C ARG A 20 -11.38 -9.99 1.82
N ILE A 21 -11.79 -8.73 1.86
CA ILE A 21 -13.16 -8.32 1.54
C ILE A 21 -13.43 -8.51 0.03
N SER A 22 -12.42 -8.31 -0.82
CA SER A 22 -12.51 -8.47 -2.26
C SER A 22 -11.38 -9.35 -2.79
N ASN A 23 -11.67 -10.20 -3.77
CA ASN A 23 -10.64 -10.93 -4.49
C ASN A 23 -9.86 -10.01 -5.44
N GLN A 24 -8.80 -10.52 -6.07
CA GLN A 24 -7.93 -9.72 -6.94
C GLN A 24 -8.70 -9.10 -8.12
N LYS A 25 -9.57 -9.86 -8.77
CA LYS A 25 -10.38 -9.38 -9.91
C LYS A 25 -11.33 -8.25 -9.49
N GLN A 26 -12.03 -8.43 -8.36
CA GLN A 26 -12.92 -7.42 -7.79
C GLN A 26 -12.15 -6.14 -7.43
N LYS A 27 -10.98 -6.27 -6.79
CA LYS A 27 -10.13 -5.13 -6.45
C LYS A 27 -9.71 -4.34 -7.69
N ILE A 28 -9.27 -5.01 -8.75
CA ILE A 28 -8.89 -4.36 -10.01
C ILE A 28 -10.10 -3.64 -10.63
N ASN A 29 -11.27 -4.28 -10.66
CA ASN A 29 -12.49 -3.67 -11.17
C ASN A 29 -12.92 -2.43 -10.38
N LEU A 30 -12.80 -2.46 -9.05
CA LEU A 30 -13.10 -1.30 -8.20
C LEU A 30 -12.14 -0.14 -8.48
N LEU A 31 -10.83 -0.44 -8.59
CA LEU A 31 -9.83 0.58 -8.92
C LEU A 31 -10.07 1.17 -10.32
N LYS A 32 -10.45 0.36 -11.30
CA LYS A 32 -10.84 0.83 -12.63
C LYS A 32 -12.05 1.78 -12.58
N LYS A 33 -13.09 1.44 -11.80
CA LYS A 33 -14.25 2.34 -11.58
C LYS A 33 -13.86 3.67 -10.95
N LEU A 34 -12.79 3.70 -10.15
CA LEU A 34 -12.21 4.90 -9.57
C LEU A 34 -11.27 5.65 -10.54
N LYS A 35 -11.27 5.29 -11.83
CA LYS A 35 -10.42 5.87 -12.88
C LYS A 35 -8.92 5.77 -12.58
N VAL A 36 -8.50 4.67 -11.96
CA VAL A 36 -7.08 4.35 -11.81
C VAL A 36 -6.57 3.79 -13.13
N ASP A 37 -5.60 4.45 -13.74
CA ASP A 37 -5.06 4.09 -15.07
C ASP A 37 -4.30 2.78 -15.04
N PHE A 38 -3.48 2.54 -14.00
CA PHE A 38 -2.63 1.36 -13.91
C PHE A 38 -2.68 0.70 -12.53
N VAL A 39 -2.84 -0.61 -12.53
CA VAL A 39 -2.71 -1.45 -11.33
C VAL A 39 -1.57 -2.44 -11.57
N ILE A 40 -0.46 -2.23 -10.87
CA ILE A 40 0.71 -3.10 -10.94
C ILE A 40 0.60 -4.12 -9.82
N THR A 41 0.42 -5.39 -10.18
CA THR A 41 0.42 -6.49 -9.22
C THR A 41 1.79 -7.14 -9.20
N LYS A 42 2.56 -6.89 -8.16
CA LYS A 42 3.88 -7.48 -7.96
C LYS A 42 3.75 -8.79 -7.19
N LYS A 43 4.36 -9.86 -7.71
CA LYS A 43 4.50 -11.11 -6.95
C LYS A 43 5.31 -10.85 -5.68
N PHE A 44 4.74 -11.23 -4.53
CA PHE A 44 5.43 -11.19 -3.24
C PHE A 44 6.02 -12.56 -2.97
N ASP A 45 7.31 -12.72 -3.17
CA ASP A 45 8.05 -13.97 -3.05
C ASP A 45 9.25 -13.80 -2.11
N LYS A 46 10.04 -14.87 -1.95
CA LYS A 46 11.23 -14.90 -1.10
C LYS A 46 12.24 -13.81 -1.48
N ASN A 47 12.47 -13.60 -2.76
CA ASN A 47 13.44 -12.60 -3.23
C ASN A 47 12.95 -11.18 -2.93
N PHE A 48 11.67 -10.92 -3.23
CA PHE A 48 11.07 -9.60 -2.96
C PHE A 48 10.99 -9.30 -1.46
N SER A 49 10.70 -10.29 -0.62
CA SER A 49 10.61 -10.13 0.84
C SER A 49 11.94 -9.75 1.50
N LYS A 50 13.07 -10.03 0.83
CA LYS A 50 14.43 -9.71 1.31
C LYS A 50 14.97 -8.36 0.82
N ILE A 51 14.22 -7.63 -0.01
CA ILE A 51 14.68 -6.33 -0.54
C ILE A 51 14.81 -5.35 0.63
N LYS A 52 15.99 -4.72 0.76
CA LYS A 52 16.23 -3.64 1.73
C LYS A 52 15.34 -2.44 1.44
N SER A 53 14.96 -1.70 2.46
CA SER A 53 14.12 -0.52 2.32
C SER A 53 14.73 0.53 1.37
N THR A 54 16.04 0.74 1.44
CA THR A 54 16.76 1.64 0.53
C THR A 54 16.68 1.20 -0.93
N ASP A 55 16.79 -0.12 -1.18
CA ASP A 55 16.69 -0.68 -2.52
C ASP A 55 15.25 -0.62 -3.05
N PHE A 56 14.27 -0.80 -2.20
CA PHE A 56 12.88 -0.60 -2.56
C PHE A 56 12.64 0.85 -3.03
N ILE A 57 13.13 1.84 -2.30
CA ILE A 57 13.01 3.25 -2.69
C ILE A 57 13.74 3.50 -4.02
N LYS A 58 15.01 3.12 -4.13
CA LYS A 58 15.84 3.39 -5.29
C LYS A 58 15.35 2.65 -6.55
N ASN A 59 15.11 1.34 -6.43
CA ASN A 59 14.87 0.49 -7.60
C ASN A 59 13.38 0.38 -7.96
N ILE A 60 12.48 0.37 -6.98
CA ILE A 60 11.05 0.25 -7.26
C ILE A 60 10.43 1.63 -7.44
N ILE A 61 10.51 2.49 -6.42
CA ILE A 61 9.82 3.79 -6.43
C ILE A 61 10.44 4.72 -7.49
N LYS A 62 11.76 4.90 -7.44
CA LYS A 62 12.44 5.86 -8.34
C LYS A 62 12.64 5.31 -9.74
N LYS A 63 13.30 4.15 -9.89
CA LYS A 63 13.69 3.65 -11.21
C LYS A 63 12.51 3.04 -11.98
N LYS A 64 11.76 2.11 -11.37
CA LYS A 64 10.70 1.39 -12.08
C LYS A 64 9.40 2.18 -12.17
N LEU A 65 8.92 2.73 -11.05
CA LEU A 65 7.65 3.46 -11.02
C LEU A 65 7.80 4.92 -11.45
N LYS A 66 9.00 5.50 -11.35
CA LYS A 66 9.26 6.93 -11.61
C LYS A 66 8.25 7.83 -10.90
N ALA A 67 7.87 7.43 -9.68
CA ALA A 67 6.81 8.09 -8.92
C ALA A 67 7.17 9.54 -8.58
N LYS A 68 6.24 10.45 -8.80
CA LYS A 68 6.33 11.87 -8.38
C LYS A 68 5.61 12.11 -7.07
N PHE A 69 4.45 11.49 -6.89
CA PHE A 69 3.65 11.54 -5.67
C PHE A 69 3.41 10.12 -5.17
N ILE A 70 3.57 9.91 -3.87
CA ILE A 70 3.43 8.60 -3.23
C ILE A 70 2.46 8.73 -2.07
N PHE A 71 1.32 8.07 -2.19
CA PHE A 71 0.29 8.04 -1.15
C PHE A 71 0.50 6.83 -0.25
N VAL A 72 0.70 7.05 1.03
CA VAL A 72 0.91 6.00 2.03
C VAL A 72 0.18 6.32 3.33
N SER A 73 -0.26 5.29 4.05
CA SER A 73 -0.78 5.46 5.41
C SER A 73 0.34 5.83 6.39
N ASN A 74 -0.02 6.44 7.53
CA ASN A 74 0.96 6.86 8.55
C ASN A 74 1.77 5.68 9.13
N ASN A 75 1.18 4.48 9.16
CA ASN A 75 1.79 3.27 9.68
C ASN A 75 2.42 2.39 8.59
N PHE A 76 2.62 2.91 7.38
CA PHE A 76 3.20 2.16 6.27
C PHE A 76 4.60 1.67 6.60
N ARG A 77 4.83 0.38 6.37
CA ARG A 77 6.11 -0.30 6.56
C ARG A 77 6.48 -1.08 5.30
N PHE A 78 7.77 -1.10 4.96
CA PHE A 78 8.28 -1.77 3.77
C PHE A 78 9.73 -2.25 3.96
N GLY A 79 10.24 -2.94 2.96
CA GLY A 79 11.59 -3.51 3.01
C GLY A 79 11.68 -4.78 3.86
N ASN A 80 12.87 -5.37 3.87
CA ASN A 80 13.15 -6.59 4.62
C ASN A 80 12.81 -6.39 6.11
N LYS A 81 12.16 -7.38 6.72
CA LYS A 81 11.73 -7.33 8.14
C LYS A 81 10.98 -6.03 8.52
N ARG A 82 10.36 -5.35 7.56
CA ARG A 82 9.62 -4.09 7.77
C ARG A 82 10.50 -2.94 8.29
N GLU A 83 11.80 -2.93 7.97
CA GLU A 83 12.77 -1.95 8.46
C GLU A 83 12.46 -0.51 8.00
N GLY A 84 11.86 -0.35 6.81
CA GLY A 84 11.50 0.94 6.26
C GLY A 84 10.17 1.47 6.79
N ASP A 85 10.09 2.78 6.96
CA ASP A 85 8.91 3.50 7.41
C ASP A 85 8.65 4.79 6.61
N VAL A 86 7.60 5.51 6.97
CA VAL A 86 7.23 6.78 6.30
C VAL A 86 8.28 7.87 6.52
N LYS A 87 8.96 7.89 7.68
CA LYS A 87 10.03 8.87 7.95
C LYS A 87 11.19 8.67 6.99
N GLN A 88 11.56 7.42 6.75
CA GLN A 88 12.60 7.09 5.77
C GLN A 88 12.18 7.52 4.35
N LEU A 89 10.93 7.30 3.92
CA LEU A 89 10.46 7.80 2.63
C LEU A 89 10.59 9.32 2.52
N ILE A 90 10.18 10.06 3.53
CA ILE A 90 10.29 11.53 3.58
C ILE A 90 11.75 11.98 3.51
N LYS A 91 12.67 11.31 4.23
CA LYS A 91 14.11 11.61 4.17
C LYS A 91 14.68 11.56 2.75
N TYR A 92 14.14 10.68 1.90
CA TYR A 92 14.61 10.51 0.53
C TYR A 92 13.84 11.35 -0.53
N GLU A 93 12.84 12.15 -0.14
CA GLU A 93 12.05 12.99 -1.05
C GLU A 93 12.92 13.85 -1.96
N LYS A 94 13.81 14.66 -1.36
CA LYS A 94 14.71 15.56 -2.12
C LYS A 94 15.66 14.78 -3.02
N LYS A 95 16.31 13.72 -2.49
CA LYS A 95 17.30 12.92 -3.23
C LYS A 95 16.72 12.26 -4.48
N PHE A 96 15.47 11.78 -4.43
CA PHE A 96 14.87 11.04 -5.52
C PHE A 96 13.76 11.80 -6.24
N ASN A 97 13.52 13.06 -5.88
CA ASN A 97 12.55 13.96 -6.50
C ASN A 97 11.13 13.36 -6.56
N TYR A 98 10.60 13.00 -5.39
CA TYR A 98 9.21 12.62 -5.18
C TYR A 98 8.64 13.30 -3.93
N LYS A 99 7.33 13.26 -3.76
CA LYS A 99 6.62 13.82 -2.61
C LYS A 99 5.77 12.74 -1.93
N ILE A 100 5.85 12.65 -0.60
CA ILE A 100 5.00 11.77 0.20
C ILE A 100 3.72 12.50 0.59
N ILE A 101 2.58 11.86 0.36
CA ILE A 101 1.27 12.32 0.77
C ILE A 101 0.70 11.31 1.77
N LYS A 102 0.33 11.80 2.94
CA LYS A 102 -0.29 11.02 4.01
C LYS A 102 -1.76 11.44 4.14
N PRO A 103 -2.70 10.76 3.46
CA PRO A 103 -4.11 11.08 3.61
C PRO A 103 -4.54 10.93 5.07
N LYS A 104 -5.40 11.82 5.54
CA LYS A 104 -6.02 11.66 6.86
C LYS A 104 -6.87 10.39 6.86
N PRO A 105 -6.82 9.57 7.94
CA PRO A 105 -7.69 8.41 8.06
C PRO A 105 -9.16 8.80 7.95
N LEU A 106 -9.94 8.01 7.20
CA LEU A 106 -11.39 8.17 7.18
C LEU A 106 -11.94 7.62 8.49
N LEU A 107 -12.47 8.49 9.34
CA LEU A 107 -13.09 8.12 10.61
C LEU A 107 -14.59 8.08 10.43
N ILE A 108 -15.23 6.93 10.70
CA ILE A 108 -16.67 6.81 10.78
C ILE A 108 -17.04 6.74 12.26
N LYS A 109 -17.75 7.78 12.75
CA LYS A 109 -18.38 7.73 14.07
C LYS A 109 -19.55 6.75 14.01
N LYS A 110 -19.41 5.55 14.56
CA LYS A 110 -20.56 4.76 15.04
C LYS A 110 -20.81 5.10 16.50
N LYS A 111 -22.07 5.13 16.93
CA LYS A 111 -22.42 5.27 18.36
C LYS A 111 -21.50 4.34 19.16
N ASN A 112 -20.61 4.92 19.97
CA ASN A 112 -19.66 4.28 20.91
C ASN A 112 -18.42 3.56 20.35
N SER A 113 -18.03 3.68 19.08
CA SER A 113 -16.72 3.18 18.64
C SER A 113 -16.16 3.95 17.44
N LEU A 114 -14.84 4.17 17.45
CA LEU A 114 -14.09 4.69 16.30
C LEU A 114 -13.59 3.49 15.47
N ILE A 115 -14.03 3.40 14.22
CA ILE A 115 -13.51 2.38 13.30
C ILE A 115 -12.47 3.05 12.40
N PHE A 116 -11.23 2.59 12.47
CA PHE A 116 -10.14 3.02 11.60
C PHE A 116 -10.15 2.21 10.30
N PHE A 117 -10.34 2.86 9.17
CA PHE A 117 -10.14 2.24 7.86
C PHE A 117 -8.75 2.57 7.33
N ASP A 118 -7.76 1.83 7.78
CA ASP A 118 -6.34 2.11 7.49
C ASP A 118 -5.89 1.73 6.07
N LYS A 119 -6.69 1.05 5.27
CA LYS A 119 -6.14 0.35 4.11
C LYS A 119 -6.90 0.44 2.80
N ILE A 120 -8.06 1.08 2.74
CA ILE A 120 -8.83 1.11 1.48
C ILE A 120 -9.49 2.48 1.33
N LEU A 121 -9.16 3.18 0.27
CA LEU A 121 -9.92 4.34 -0.20
C LEU A 121 -11.30 3.87 -0.68
N PHE A 122 -12.28 3.85 0.21
CA PHE A 122 -13.68 3.77 -0.16
C PHE A 122 -14.27 5.17 -0.24
N THR A 123 -14.88 5.50 -1.35
CA THR A 123 -15.71 6.69 -1.41
C THR A 123 -17.01 6.44 -0.63
N LYS A 124 -17.62 7.51 -0.06
CA LYS A 124 -18.89 7.48 0.69
C LYS A 124 -20.03 6.68 0.01
N ARG A 125 -19.94 6.42 -1.29
CA ARG A 125 -20.94 5.67 -2.08
C ARG A 125 -20.86 4.14 -1.96
N GLN A 126 -19.81 3.59 -1.37
CA GLN A 126 -19.62 2.12 -1.29
C GLN A 126 -19.95 1.52 0.09
N ILE A 127 -20.44 2.34 1.02
CA ILE A 127 -20.82 1.92 2.38
C ILE A 127 -22.37 1.90 2.54
N ARG A 128 -23.08 1.78 1.44
CA ARG A 128 -24.53 1.50 1.47
C ARG A 128 -24.81 0.04 1.25
#